data_db6d959de71677829b8b3c5f0eaa092b
#
_entry.id   db6d959de71677829b8b3c5f0eaa092b
#
_cell.length_a   1.000
_cell.length_b   1.000
_cell.length_c   1.000
_cell.angle_alpha   90.00
_cell.angle_beta   90.00
_cell.angle_gamma   90.00
#
_symmetry.space_group_name_H-M   'P 1'
#
loop_
_entity.id
_entity.type
_entity.pdbx_description
1 polymer ?
#
loop_
_entity_poly.entity_id
_entity_poly.type
_entity_poly.pdbx_seq_one_letter_code
_entity_poly.pdbx_strand_id
1 'polypeptide(L)'
;MGYVVTRISLTVLPAQENAFGYNEFNEQKTCNMSKKVFVSGCYDMLHSGHVAFFKEAASHGDLYVGIGSDATIKELKDRKTINTERERLYMVKAIRYVKDAFVNSGSGMLDFAEDVKRLKPDIFFVNSDGYTPGKKRFCEENGIELVVSTRIPEAGLPTRSTTALRQECNIPYRIDLAGGWLDQPYVSKHHGGPVLTISIEPDYDFNNRGGMSTSSRKAAIEMWHVDIPEGDRETLAKMVFRYENPPGSPYVSGSQDAIGIVMPGLNRLNYNGGYWPENIESVKDAAVLDFIEKNLWLIPLAPRDSKYDVLADTHINEENARALALAADECWKAINAKDIDAWGKACTAAFEAQTAMFPNMISPHVEKAINEYKDCVKGYKITGAGGGGYLVIVNDEPIKNSIQIRIRRN
;
A
#
# COMPACT_ATOMS: atom_id res chain seq x y z
N MET A 1 -4.98 -60.29 -27.41
CA MET A 1 -5.68 -60.20 -26.10
C MET A 1 -6.78 -59.16 -26.26
N GLY A 2 -8.01 -59.63 -26.28
CA GLY A 2 -9.18 -58.86 -26.72
C GLY A 2 -9.72 -57.92 -25.68
N TYR A 3 -10.18 -56.78 -26.15
CA TYR A 3 -10.99 -55.81 -25.35
C TYR A 3 -12.45 -56.24 -25.41
N VAL A 4 -13.05 -56.45 -24.22
CA VAL A 4 -14.48 -56.71 -24.07
C VAL A 4 -15.20 -55.38 -23.99
N VAL A 5 -16.07 -55.09 -24.96
CA VAL A 5 -16.97 -53.93 -24.95
C VAL A 5 -18.29 -54.41 -24.35
N THR A 6 -18.64 -53.88 -23.17
CA THR A 6 -19.95 -54.13 -22.56
C THR A 6 -20.95 -53.11 -23.05
N ARG A 7 -21.96 -53.55 -23.79
CA ARG A 7 -23.12 -52.73 -24.19
C ARG A 7 -24.10 -52.63 -23.02
N ILE A 8 -24.44 -51.43 -22.61
CA ILE A 8 -25.56 -51.15 -21.68
C ILE A 8 -26.80 -50.85 -22.51
N SER A 9 -27.80 -51.70 -22.39
CA SER A 9 -29.12 -51.47 -23.02
C SER A 9 -29.96 -50.57 -22.12
N LEU A 10 -30.40 -49.46 -22.64
CA LEU A 10 -31.45 -48.64 -22.01
C LEU A 10 -32.82 -49.17 -22.41
N THR A 11 -33.60 -49.58 -21.43
CA THR A 11 -35.01 -49.97 -21.58
C THR A 11 -35.88 -48.70 -21.44
N VAL A 12 -36.62 -48.38 -22.48
CA VAL A 12 -37.60 -47.30 -22.48
C VAL A 12 -38.92 -47.84 -21.92
N LEU A 13 -39.44 -47.24 -20.88
CA LEU A 13 -40.80 -47.49 -20.38
C LEU A 13 -41.80 -46.58 -21.07
N PRO A 14 -43.04 -47.05 -21.35
CA PRO A 14 -44.03 -46.30 -22.12
C PRO A 14 -44.73 -45.21 -21.30
N ALA A 15 -45.05 -44.10 -21.95
CA ALA A 15 -45.78 -42.97 -21.42
C ALA A 15 -47.24 -43.36 -21.11
N GLN A 16 -47.74 -42.99 -19.92
CA GLN A 16 -49.16 -42.96 -19.61
C GLN A 16 -49.74 -41.60 -20.03
N GLU A 17 -50.71 -41.65 -20.93
CA GLU A 17 -51.59 -40.53 -21.25
C GLU A 17 -52.56 -40.28 -20.08
N ASN A 18 -52.54 -39.07 -19.55
CA ASN A 18 -53.66 -38.54 -18.77
C ASN A 18 -54.12 -37.22 -19.39
N ALA A 19 -55.32 -37.30 -19.96
CA ALA A 19 -56.09 -36.18 -20.46
C ALA A 19 -56.59 -35.33 -19.28
N PHE A 20 -56.27 -34.05 -19.23
CA PHE A 20 -57.07 -33.02 -18.55
C PHE A 20 -56.86 -31.64 -19.22
N GLY A 21 -57.94 -31.10 -19.69
CA GLY A 21 -58.44 -29.74 -19.73
C GLY A 21 -57.49 -28.64 -20.29
N TYR A 22 -57.76 -28.21 -21.51
CA TYR A 22 -57.29 -26.90 -22.01
C TYR A 22 -57.97 -25.79 -21.20
N ASN A 23 -57.16 -25.09 -20.38
CA ASN A 23 -57.43 -23.72 -20.00
C ASN A 23 -56.43 -22.82 -20.73
N GLU A 24 -56.92 -22.05 -21.68
CA GLU A 24 -56.19 -20.95 -22.29
C GLU A 24 -55.91 -19.89 -21.23
N PHE A 25 -54.75 -19.97 -20.57
CA PHE A 25 -54.15 -18.82 -19.92
C PHE A 25 -53.40 -18.02 -20.97
N ASN A 26 -53.98 -16.90 -21.36
CA ASN A 26 -53.33 -15.84 -22.09
C ASN A 26 -52.26 -15.23 -21.17
N GLU A 27 -51.06 -15.85 -21.03
CA GLU A 27 -49.91 -15.20 -20.53
C GLU A 27 -49.41 -14.22 -21.58
N GLN A 28 -49.80 -12.95 -21.43
CA GLN A 28 -49.04 -11.86 -21.99
C GLN A 28 -47.63 -11.98 -21.41
N LYS A 29 -46.69 -12.62 -22.13
CA LYS A 29 -45.25 -12.47 -21.93
C LYS A 29 -44.91 -11.00 -22.14
N THR A 30 -45.06 -10.20 -21.09
CA THR A 30 -44.31 -8.93 -21.00
C THR A 30 -42.84 -9.31 -21.06
N CYS A 31 -42.22 -9.00 -22.19
CA CYS A 31 -40.78 -9.10 -22.36
C CYS A 31 -40.15 -8.08 -21.37
N ASN A 32 -39.99 -8.50 -20.13
CA ASN A 32 -39.28 -7.70 -19.13
C ASN A 32 -37.81 -7.69 -19.55
N MET A 33 -37.44 -6.71 -20.38
CA MET A 33 -36.05 -6.51 -20.75
C MET A 33 -35.27 -6.29 -19.46
N SER A 34 -34.28 -7.14 -19.19
CA SER A 34 -33.36 -6.99 -18.07
C SER A 34 -32.73 -5.60 -18.11
N LYS A 35 -32.70 -4.89 -16.95
CA LYS A 35 -31.99 -3.61 -16.85
C LYS A 35 -30.54 -3.77 -17.31
N LYS A 36 -30.02 -2.77 -18.02
CA LYS A 36 -28.61 -2.71 -18.35
C LYS A 36 -27.85 -2.03 -17.23
N VAL A 37 -26.87 -2.72 -16.68
CA VAL A 37 -25.98 -2.18 -15.64
C VAL A 37 -24.61 -1.93 -16.25
N PHE A 38 -24.07 -0.75 -16.06
CA PHE A 38 -22.75 -0.38 -16.55
C PHE A 38 -21.78 -0.15 -15.39
N VAL A 39 -20.56 -0.61 -15.54
CA VAL A 39 -19.43 -0.30 -14.64
C VAL A 39 -18.22 0.12 -15.47
N SER A 40 -17.38 1.01 -14.95
CA SER A 40 -16.11 1.37 -15.60
C SER A 40 -14.97 1.29 -14.61
N GLY A 41 -13.82 0.78 -15.07
CA GLY A 41 -12.61 0.68 -14.26
C GLY A 41 -11.37 0.23 -15.01
N CYS A 42 -10.24 0.21 -14.31
CA CYS A 42 -8.97 -0.24 -14.86
C CYS A 42 -8.89 -1.77 -15.01
N TYR A 43 -9.29 -2.50 -13.97
CA TYR A 43 -9.26 -3.98 -13.86
C TYR A 43 -7.91 -4.60 -14.21
N ASP A 44 -6.83 -3.86 -13.98
CA ASP A 44 -5.48 -4.36 -14.06
C ASP A 44 -5.20 -5.26 -12.84
N MET A 45 -4.59 -6.40 -12.95
CA MET A 45 -4.48 -7.41 -11.88
C MET A 45 -5.87 -7.81 -11.32
N LEU A 46 -6.67 -8.49 -12.13
CA LEU A 46 -7.99 -8.96 -11.74
C LEU A 46 -7.91 -9.84 -10.47
N HIS A 47 -8.76 -9.57 -9.48
CA HIS A 47 -8.75 -10.26 -8.17
C HIS A 47 -10.18 -10.49 -7.64
N SER A 48 -10.31 -11.26 -6.55
CA SER A 48 -11.61 -11.62 -5.95
C SER A 48 -12.52 -10.42 -5.65
N GLY A 49 -11.96 -9.28 -5.26
CA GLY A 49 -12.72 -8.04 -5.04
C GLY A 49 -13.40 -7.50 -6.30
N HIS A 50 -12.76 -7.61 -7.48
CA HIS A 50 -13.40 -7.27 -8.75
C HIS A 50 -14.53 -8.25 -9.10
N VAL A 51 -14.32 -9.54 -8.84
CA VAL A 51 -15.36 -10.57 -9.11
C VAL A 51 -16.57 -10.36 -8.19
N ALA A 52 -16.37 -10.06 -6.91
CA ALA A 52 -17.43 -9.73 -5.97
C ALA A 52 -18.20 -8.47 -6.39
N PHE A 53 -17.49 -7.43 -6.83
CA PHE A 53 -18.08 -6.21 -7.38
C PHE A 53 -18.93 -6.48 -8.63
N PHE A 54 -18.45 -7.30 -9.56
CA PHE A 54 -19.23 -7.70 -10.72
C PHE A 54 -20.46 -8.55 -10.36
N LYS A 55 -20.34 -9.43 -9.37
CA LYS A 55 -21.46 -10.22 -8.85
C LYS A 55 -22.55 -9.30 -8.26
N GLU A 56 -22.14 -8.31 -7.45
CA GLU A 56 -23.05 -7.32 -6.88
C GLU A 56 -23.72 -6.49 -7.99
N ALA A 57 -22.95 -5.95 -8.93
CA ALA A 57 -23.48 -5.19 -10.06
C ALA A 57 -24.47 -6.00 -10.91
N ALA A 58 -24.14 -7.27 -11.21
CA ALA A 58 -25.00 -8.17 -12.01
C ALA A 58 -26.30 -8.56 -11.30
N SER A 59 -26.42 -8.37 -9.97
CA SER A 59 -27.69 -8.57 -9.26
C SER A 59 -28.75 -7.51 -9.62
N HIS A 60 -28.34 -6.40 -10.22
CA HIS A 60 -29.23 -5.32 -10.67
C HIS A 60 -29.66 -5.47 -12.13
N GLY A 61 -29.05 -6.36 -12.92
CA GLY A 61 -29.39 -6.58 -14.33
C GLY A 61 -28.23 -7.13 -15.17
N ASP A 62 -28.34 -7.03 -16.49
CA ASP A 62 -27.30 -7.43 -17.45
C ASP A 62 -26.09 -6.50 -17.34
N LEU A 63 -24.94 -7.03 -16.88
CA LEU A 63 -23.74 -6.26 -16.61
C LEU A 63 -22.88 -6.04 -17.86
N TYR A 64 -22.61 -4.78 -18.16
CA TYR A 64 -21.67 -4.32 -19.20
C TYR A 64 -20.48 -3.62 -18.54
N VAL A 65 -19.26 -3.96 -18.97
CA VAL A 65 -18.03 -3.48 -18.34
C VAL A 65 -17.19 -2.67 -19.32
N GLY A 66 -17.00 -1.37 -19.02
CA GLY A 66 -16.04 -0.51 -19.71
C GLY A 66 -14.66 -0.60 -19.06
N ILE A 67 -13.64 -0.79 -19.88
CA ILE A 67 -12.25 -0.93 -19.44
C ILE A 67 -11.46 0.30 -19.89
N GLY A 68 -10.84 1.03 -18.96
CA GLY A 68 -9.96 2.15 -19.33
C GLY A 68 -8.80 1.69 -20.21
N SER A 69 -8.51 2.41 -21.29
CA SER A 69 -7.39 2.09 -22.18
C SER A 69 -6.04 2.22 -21.46
N ASP A 70 -4.99 1.57 -21.98
CA ASP A 70 -3.64 1.70 -21.43
C ASP A 70 -3.16 3.16 -21.46
N ALA A 71 -3.54 3.93 -22.49
CA ALA A 71 -3.27 5.35 -22.61
C ALA A 71 -3.95 6.17 -21.51
N THR A 72 -5.25 5.96 -21.30
CA THR A 72 -6.04 6.63 -20.24
C THR A 72 -5.48 6.32 -18.84
N ILE A 73 -5.10 5.06 -18.59
CA ILE A 73 -4.53 4.69 -17.29
C ILE A 73 -3.18 5.35 -17.06
N LYS A 74 -2.34 5.46 -18.10
CA LYS A 74 -1.07 6.19 -18.01
C LYS A 74 -1.30 7.67 -17.74
N GLU A 75 -2.24 8.29 -18.43
CA GLU A 75 -2.61 9.69 -18.25
C GLU A 75 -3.08 9.97 -16.80
N LEU A 76 -4.04 9.19 -16.30
CA LEU A 76 -4.68 9.44 -15.00
C LEU A 76 -3.87 8.99 -13.78
N LYS A 77 -2.99 7.99 -13.92
CA LYS A 77 -2.28 7.36 -12.80
C LYS A 77 -0.76 7.44 -12.91
N ASP A 78 -0.25 8.10 -13.96
CA ASP A 78 1.19 8.20 -14.29
C ASP A 78 1.94 6.86 -14.16
N ARG A 79 1.31 5.76 -14.61
CA ARG A 79 1.90 4.43 -14.59
C ARG A 79 1.41 3.56 -15.72
N LYS A 80 2.24 2.61 -16.15
CA LYS A 80 1.84 1.55 -17.09
C LYS A 80 0.95 0.53 -16.37
N THR A 81 0.05 -0.09 -17.13
CA THR A 81 -0.67 -1.28 -16.72
C THR A 81 0.27 -2.49 -16.71
N ILE A 82 0.01 -3.48 -15.86
CA ILE A 82 0.73 -4.77 -15.88
C ILE A 82 0.19 -5.61 -17.03
N ASN A 83 -1.14 -5.73 -17.12
CA ASN A 83 -1.82 -6.41 -18.21
C ASN A 83 -2.28 -5.37 -19.23
N THR A 84 -2.02 -5.61 -20.51
CA THR A 84 -2.51 -4.75 -21.60
C THR A 84 -4.03 -4.67 -21.61
N GLU A 85 -4.60 -3.63 -22.19
CA GLU A 85 -6.06 -3.50 -22.33
C GLU A 85 -6.72 -4.72 -22.99
N ARG A 86 -6.02 -5.41 -23.92
CA ARG A 86 -6.49 -6.63 -24.59
C ARG A 86 -6.57 -7.80 -23.62
N GLU A 87 -5.54 -8.00 -22.78
CA GLU A 87 -5.54 -9.04 -21.74
C GLU A 87 -6.61 -8.78 -20.70
N ARG A 88 -6.75 -7.53 -20.26
CA ARG A 88 -7.78 -7.12 -19.30
C ARG A 88 -9.18 -7.36 -19.84
N LEU A 89 -9.41 -7.01 -21.13
CA LEU A 89 -10.67 -7.27 -21.82
C LEU A 89 -10.98 -8.77 -21.89
N TYR A 90 -9.98 -9.57 -22.28
CA TYR A 90 -10.11 -11.03 -22.36
C TYR A 90 -10.50 -11.63 -21.00
N MET A 91 -9.81 -11.27 -19.93
CA MET A 91 -10.09 -11.76 -18.58
C MET A 91 -11.48 -11.34 -18.08
N VAL A 92 -11.85 -10.08 -18.28
CA VAL A 92 -13.16 -9.56 -17.84
C VAL A 92 -14.31 -10.24 -18.59
N LYS A 93 -14.18 -10.47 -19.89
CA LYS A 93 -15.19 -11.21 -20.69
C LYS A 93 -15.38 -12.66 -20.24
N ALA A 94 -14.36 -13.27 -19.64
CA ALA A 94 -14.45 -14.64 -19.10
C ALA A 94 -15.19 -14.73 -17.75
N ILE A 95 -15.53 -13.60 -17.12
CA ILE A 95 -16.25 -13.58 -15.83
C ILE A 95 -17.74 -13.86 -16.07
N ARG A 96 -18.25 -14.92 -15.47
CA ARG A 96 -19.65 -15.37 -15.65
C ARG A 96 -20.75 -14.35 -15.34
N TYR A 97 -20.42 -13.30 -14.59
CA TYR A 97 -21.36 -12.23 -14.24
C TYR A 97 -21.42 -11.12 -15.30
N VAL A 98 -20.46 -11.10 -16.23
CA VAL A 98 -20.33 -10.07 -17.26
C VAL A 98 -21.08 -10.51 -18.51
N LYS A 99 -22.02 -9.69 -18.96
CA LYS A 99 -22.78 -9.92 -20.21
C LYS A 99 -21.91 -9.59 -21.43
N ASP A 100 -21.23 -8.44 -21.39
CA ASP A 100 -20.22 -8.04 -22.38
C ASP A 100 -19.26 -6.99 -21.77
N ALA A 101 -18.09 -6.85 -22.39
CA ALA A 101 -17.12 -5.85 -22.01
C ALA A 101 -16.43 -5.26 -23.24
N PHE A 102 -15.96 -4.01 -23.09
CA PHE A 102 -15.26 -3.28 -24.15
C PHE A 102 -14.22 -2.32 -23.55
N VAL A 103 -13.24 -1.94 -24.36
CA VAL A 103 -12.30 -0.87 -24.00
C VAL A 103 -13.00 0.46 -24.27
N ASN A 104 -12.97 1.37 -23.30
CA ASN A 104 -13.57 2.70 -23.43
C ASN A 104 -12.91 3.47 -24.59
N SER A 105 -13.72 4.16 -25.38
CA SER A 105 -13.27 4.85 -26.60
C SER A 105 -12.74 6.26 -26.37
N GLY A 106 -12.95 6.82 -25.16
CA GLY A 106 -12.54 8.17 -24.79
C GLY A 106 -11.22 8.23 -24.03
N SER A 107 -10.96 9.36 -23.38
CA SER A 107 -9.82 9.64 -22.51
C SER A 107 -10.20 10.39 -21.26
N GLY A 108 -9.31 10.49 -20.28
CA GLY A 108 -9.55 11.20 -19.02
C GLY A 108 -10.55 10.51 -18.10
N MET A 109 -11.10 11.28 -17.15
CA MET A 109 -11.97 10.77 -16.07
C MET A 109 -13.32 10.22 -16.53
N LEU A 110 -13.80 10.64 -17.70
CA LEU A 110 -15.07 10.21 -18.31
C LEU A 110 -14.82 9.52 -19.66
N ASP A 111 -13.77 8.72 -19.75
CA ASP A 111 -13.35 7.98 -20.94
C ASP A 111 -14.44 7.09 -21.53
N PHE A 112 -15.44 6.74 -20.74
CA PHE A 112 -16.61 5.93 -21.11
C PHE A 112 -17.80 6.73 -21.68
N ALA A 113 -17.76 8.06 -21.69
CA ALA A 113 -18.94 8.88 -21.91
C ALA A 113 -19.68 8.56 -23.23
N GLU A 114 -18.97 8.44 -24.35
CA GLU A 114 -19.58 8.13 -25.64
C GLU A 114 -20.10 6.69 -25.73
N ASP A 115 -19.42 5.77 -25.06
CA ASP A 115 -19.82 4.37 -25.01
C ASP A 115 -21.11 4.20 -24.19
N VAL A 116 -21.23 4.91 -23.06
CA VAL A 116 -22.45 4.93 -22.23
C VAL A 116 -23.63 5.53 -22.99
N LYS A 117 -23.44 6.61 -23.75
CA LYS A 117 -24.49 7.19 -24.60
C LYS A 117 -24.99 6.21 -25.66
N ARG A 118 -24.10 5.36 -26.20
CA ARG A 118 -24.47 4.28 -27.16
C ARG A 118 -25.14 3.11 -26.47
N LEU A 119 -24.63 2.67 -25.32
CA LEU A 119 -25.15 1.54 -24.55
C LEU A 119 -26.53 1.84 -23.94
N LYS A 120 -26.74 3.08 -23.49
CA LYS A 120 -27.91 3.55 -22.75
C LYS A 120 -28.23 2.62 -21.57
N PRO A 121 -27.35 2.53 -20.57
CA PRO A 121 -27.62 1.72 -19.38
C PRO A 121 -28.65 2.39 -18.49
N ASP A 122 -29.43 1.57 -17.78
CA ASP A 122 -30.38 2.04 -16.76
C ASP A 122 -29.66 2.43 -15.46
N ILE A 123 -28.57 1.71 -15.15
CA ILE A 123 -27.79 1.87 -13.92
C ILE A 123 -26.31 2.03 -14.25
N PHE A 124 -25.67 3.03 -13.64
CA PHE A 124 -24.22 3.12 -13.53
C PHE A 124 -23.81 2.73 -12.10
N PHE A 125 -23.15 1.58 -11.97
CA PHE A 125 -22.75 1.03 -10.69
C PHE A 125 -21.27 1.34 -10.42
N VAL A 126 -20.95 1.92 -9.25
CA VAL A 126 -19.60 2.38 -8.91
C VAL A 126 -19.19 1.92 -7.52
N ASN A 127 -17.89 1.78 -7.29
CA ASN A 127 -17.36 1.68 -5.94
C ASN A 127 -17.37 3.06 -5.25
N SER A 128 -17.33 3.07 -3.92
CA SER A 128 -17.25 4.31 -3.12
C SER A 128 -16.04 5.19 -3.47
N ASP A 129 -14.89 4.57 -3.77
CA ASP A 129 -13.67 5.25 -4.24
C ASP A 129 -13.72 5.65 -5.73
N GLY A 130 -14.61 5.04 -6.49
CA GLY A 130 -14.89 5.41 -7.89
C GLY A 130 -15.97 6.47 -8.06
N TYR A 131 -16.66 6.85 -6.97
CA TYR A 131 -17.64 7.92 -6.97
C TYR A 131 -16.94 9.29 -7.13
N THR A 132 -17.43 10.09 -8.06
CA THR A 132 -16.99 11.49 -8.24
C THR A 132 -18.19 12.39 -8.56
N PRO A 133 -18.13 13.68 -8.18
CA PRO A 133 -19.19 14.64 -8.56
C PRO A 133 -19.42 14.72 -10.09
N GLY A 134 -18.35 14.55 -10.89
CA GLY A 134 -18.43 14.52 -12.35
C GLY A 134 -19.25 13.33 -12.87
N LYS A 135 -19.04 12.12 -12.33
CA LYS A 135 -19.84 10.94 -12.68
C LYS A 135 -21.30 11.10 -12.27
N LYS A 136 -21.55 11.66 -11.08
CA LYS A 136 -22.92 11.92 -10.62
C LYS A 136 -23.65 12.84 -11.59
N ARG A 137 -23.04 13.99 -11.93
CA ARG A 137 -23.62 14.93 -12.89
C ARG A 137 -23.87 14.29 -14.26
N PHE A 138 -22.89 13.54 -14.77
CA PHE A 138 -23.02 12.81 -16.02
C PHE A 138 -24.22 11.84 -16.00
N CYS A 139 -24.45 11.10 -14.93
CA CYS A 139 -25.61 10.22 -14.79
C CYS A 139 -26.93 10.99 -14.76
N GLU A 140 -27.00 12.07 -14.00
CA GLU A 140 -28.18 12.96 -13.92
C GLU A 140 -28.54 13.53 -15.29
N GLU A 141 -27.57 14.03 -16.06
CA GLU A 141 -27.75 14.60 -17.40
C GLU A 141 -28.21 13.56 -18.44
N ASN A 142 -27.91 12.27 -18.23
CA ASN A 142 -28.25 11.19 -19.16
C ASN A 142 -29.40 10.30 -18.66
N GLY A 143 -30.04 10.63 -17.54
CA GLY A 143 -31.16 9.86 -16.98
C GLY A 143 -30.77 8.46 -16.48
N ILE A 144 -29.53 8.30 -16.00
CA ILE A 144 -28.96 7.03 -15.52
C ILE A 144 -28.98 7.01 -13.99
N GLU A 145 -29.47 5.94 -13.40
CA GLU A 145 -29.41 5.74 -11.95
C GLU A 145 -27.97 5.45 -11.51
N LEU A 146 -27.41 6.25 -10.57
CA LEU A 146 -26.09 6.01 -10.00
C LEU A 146 -26.19 5.21 -8.71
N VAL A 147 -25.68 3.99 -8.70
CA VAL A 147 -25.68 3.09 -7.55
C VAL A 147 -24.26 2.91 -7.03
N VAL A 148 -24.06 3.02 -5.70
CA VAL A 148 -22.77 2.84 -5.06
C VAL A 148 -22.69 1.47 -4.38
N SER A 149 -21.64 0.71 -4.68
CA SER A 149 -21.37 -0.62 -4.12
C SER A 149 -21.22 -0.60 -2.59
N THR A 150 -21.73 -1.63 -1.94
CA THR A 150 -21.50 -1.91 -0.51
C THR A 150 -20.11 -2.43 -0.22
N ARG A 151 -19.34 -2.86 -1.24
CA ARG A 151 -17.98 -3.42 -1.14
C ARG A 151 -17.85 -4.59 -0.15
N ILE A 152 -18.84 -5.43 -0.07
CA ILE A 152 -18.79 -6.64 0.76
C ILE A 152 -17.96 -7.70 0.03
N PRO A 153 -16.86 -8.20 0.60
CA PRO A 153 -16.10 -9.31 0.03
C PRO A 153 -16.97 -10.58 -0.07
N GLU A 154 -16.65 -11.47 -1.01
CA GLU A 154 -17.28 -12.78 -1.06
C GLU A 154 -16.97 -13.55 0.23
N ALA A 155 -17.95 -14.28 0.76
CA ALA A 155 -17.83 -15.00 2.03
C ALA A 155 -16.61 -15.94 2.05
N GLY A 156 -15.79 -15.84 3.08
CA GLY A 156 -14.58 -16.64 3.24
C GLY A 156 -13.37 -16.16 2.42
N LEU A 157 -13.48 -15.04 1.68
CA LEU A 157 -12.36 -14.45 0.95
C LEU A 157 -11.90 -13.14 1.60
N PRO A 158 -10.57 -12.86 1.60
CA PRO A 158 -10.05 -11.61 2.11
C PRO A 158 -10.44 -10.43 1.22
N THR A 159 -10.51 -9.24 1.80
CA THR A 159 -10.59 -7.98 1.05
C THR A 159 -9.33 -7.82 0.20
N ARG A 160 -9.50 -7.53 -1.09
CA ARG A 160 -8.40 -7.32 -2.04
C ARG A 160 -8.55 -6.00 -2.78
N SER A 161 -7.44 -5.37 -3.10
CA SER A 161 -7.40 -4.22 -4.00
C SER A 161 -6.21 -4.33 -4.95
N THR A 162 -6.33 -3.78 -6.16
CA THR A 162 -5.22 -3.72 -7.13
C THR A 162 -4.00 -3.01 -6.55
N THR A 163 -4.20 -1.99 -5.71
CA THR A 163 -3.11 -1.26 -5.04
C THR A 163 -2.36 -2.18 -4.08
N ALA A 164 -3.08 -2.94 -3.25
CA ALA A 164 -2.46 -3.90 -2.34
C ALA A 164 -1.69 -4.99 -3.10
N LEU A 165 -2.30 -5.58 -4.15
CA LEU A 165 -1.64 -6.61 -4.97
C LEU A 165 -0.40 -6.09 -5.71
N ARG A 166 -0.40 -4.81 -6.14
CA ARG A 166 0.80 -4.18 -6.69
C ARG A 166 1.89 -3.96 -5.65
N GLN A 167 1.52 -3.91 -4.39
CA GLN A 167 2.43 -3.82 -3.25
C GLN A 167 2.92 -5.19 -2.75
N GLU A 168 2.46 -6.31 -3.34
CA GLU A 168 3.07 -7.64 -3.16
C GLU A 168 4.44 -7.73 -3.85
N CYS A 169 5.17 -6.62 -3.95
CA CYS A 169 6.60 -6.68 -4.14
C CYS A 169 7.23 -6.89 -2.75
N ASN A 170 8.16 -7.81 -2.67
CA ASN A 170 8.86 -8.14 -1.43
C ASN A 170 9.92 -7.10 -1.04
N ILE A 171 9.99 -5.98 -1.78
CA ILE A 171 10.90 -4.89 -1.40
C ILE A 171 10.47 -4.34 -0.03
N PRO A 172 11.35 -4.41 0.98
CA PRO A 172 11.03 -4.06 2.35
C PRO A 172 10.72 -2.59 2.54
N TYR A 173 10.15 -2.26 3.69
CA TYR A 173 10.18 -0.91 4.25
C TYR A 173 11.31 -0.79 5.27
N ARG A 174 11.62 0.44 5.67
CA ARG A 174 12.59 0.75 6.72
C ARG A 174 11.97 1.67 7.77
N ILE A 175 12.26 1.40 9.03
CA ILE A 175 12.01 2.32 10.13
C ILE A 175 13.35 2.72 10.73
N ASP A 176 13.59 4.01 10.98
CA ASP A 176 14.66 4.48 11.85
C ASP A 176 14.18 4.44 13.30
N LEU A 177 14.90 3.75 14.16
CA LEU A 177 14.58 3.65 15.58
C LEU A 177 15.16 4.81 16.38
N ALA A 178 16.32 5.31 15.98
CA ALA A 178 17.00 6.47 16.57
C ALA A 178 18.11 6.99 15.64
N GLY A 179 18.54 8.22 15.83
CA GLY A 179 19.68 8.80 15.13
C GLY A 179 19.41 9.32 13.73
N GLY A 180 18.17 9.17 13.19
CA GLY A 180 17.82 9.69 11.87
C GLY A 180 18.20 11.17 11.73
N TRP A 181 18.66 11.59 10.55
CA TRP A 181 19.31 12.85 10.16
C TRP A 181 20.84 12.86 10.35
N LEU A 182 21.47 11.99 11.18
CA LEU A 182 22.93 11.90 11.22
C LEU A 182 23.54 11.34 9.92
N ASP A 183 22.75 10.73 9.05
CA ASP A 183 23.13 10.35 7.69
C ASP A 183 23.21 11.53 6.71
N GLN A 184 22.91 12.74 7.19
CA GLN A 184 23.07 13.97 6.43
C GLN A 184 24.36 14.68 6.85
N PRO A 185 25.29 14.95 5.92
CA PRO A 185 26.56 15.59 6.22
C PRO A 185 26.44 16.96 6.91
N TYR A 186 25.37 17.71 6.61
CA TYR A 186 25.12 19.00 7.24
C TYR A 186 24.70 18.90 8.72
N VAL A 187 24.35 17.69 9.19
CA VAL A 187 24.12 17.38 10.61
C VAL A 187 25.37 16.72 11.21
N SER A 188 25.81 15.59 10.64
CA SER A 188 26.92 14.78 11.23
C SER A 188 28.27 15.45 11.19
N LYS A 189 28.49 16.52 10.40
CA LYS A 189 29.69 17.35 10.48
C LYS A 189 29.82 18.11 11.81
N HIS A 190 28.71 18.34 12.51
CA HIS A 190 28.73 18.99 13.83
C HIS A 190 29.00 17.98 14.94
N HIS A 191 28.45 16.80 14.84
CA HIS A 191 28.78 15.65 15.69
C HIS A 191 28.32 14.38 14.99
N GLY A 192 29.26 13.46 14.74
CA GLY A 192 28.98 12.16 14.15
C GLY A 192 28.30 11.22 15.14
N GLY A 193 27.69 10.16 14.63
CA GLY A 193 27.03 9.18 15.48
C GLY A 193 26.21 8.12 14.71
N PRO A 194 25.57 7.18 15.44
CA PRO A 194 24.86 6.09 14.81
C PRO A 194 23.44 6.47 14.39
N VAL A 195 22.99 5.89 13.28
CA VAL A 195 21.59 5.77 12.93
C VAL A 195 21.19 4.30 13.07
N LEU A 196 20.09 4.04 13.76
CA LEU A 196 19.56 2.69 13.98
C LEU A 196 18.38 2.45 13.05
N THR A 197 18.50 1.46 12.16
CA THR A 197 17.44 1.11 11.22
C THR A 197 17.03 -0.34 11.34
N ILE A 198 15.75 -0.62 11.12
CA ILE A 198 15.23 -1.98 10.91
C ILE A 198 14.61 -2.11 9.53
N SER A 199 14.89 -3.23 8.87
CA SER A 199 14.20 -3.66 7.64
C SER A 199 12.96 -4.44 8.01
N ILE A 200 11.81 -4.01 7.52
CA ILE A 200 10.53 -4.65 7.84
C ILE A 200 9.87 -5.22 6.58
N GLU A 201 9.22 -6.35 6.75
CA GLU A 201 8.47 -6.99 5.67
C GLU A 201 7.34 -6.09 5.17
N PRO A 202 7.05 -6.09 3.86
CA PRO A 202 5.93 -5.34 3.32
C PRO A 202 4.62 -5.83 3.93
N ASP A 203 3.75 -4.88 4.26
CA ASP A 203 2.38 -5.16 4.68
C ASP A 203 1.42 -4.24 3.90
N TYR A 204 0.23 -4.75 3.59
CA TYR A 204 -0.80 -3.97 2.89
C TYR A 204 -1.31 -2.78 3.72
N ASP A 205 -1.16 -2.82 5.04
CA ASP A 205 -1.55 -1.74 5.94
C ASP A 205 -0.59 -0.54 5.88
N PHE A 206 0.61 -0.70 5.31
CA PHE A 206 1.60 0.38 5.16
C PHE A 206 1.29 1.38 4.04
N ASN A 207 0.15 1.27 3.42
CA ASN A 207 -0.38 2.05 2.29
C ASN A 207 0.19 3.46 2.13
N ASN A 208 1.12 3.65 1.18
CA ASN A 208 1.55 4.94 0.60
C ASN A 208 1.75 6.11 1.58
N ARG A 209 1.92 5.84 2.87
CA ARG A 209 2.21 6.84 3.89
C ARG A 209 3.71 7.14 3.89
N GLY A 210 4.07 8.41 3.98
CA GLY A 210 5.47 8.81 4.09
C GLY A 210 6.13 8.30 5.38
N GLY A 211 7.47 8.39 5.47
CA GLY A 211 8.23 8.18 6.70
C GLY A 211 8.85 6.79 6.90
N MET A 212 8.61 5.84 5.98
CA MET A 212 9.24 4.51 6.03
C MET A 212 10.07 4.23 4.77
N SER A 213 10.97 5.15 4.42
CA SER A 213 11.83 5.10 3.22
C SER A 213 11.05 5.00 1.90
N THR A 214 9.96 5.73 1.78
CA THR A 214 9.04 5.62 0.65
C THR A 214 9.70 5.91 -0.69
N SER A 215 10.58 6.92 -0.76
CA SER A 215 11.33 7.29 -1.97
C SER A 215 12.36 6.22 -2.35
N SER A 216 13.19 5.78 -1.40
CA SER A 216 14.21 4.74 -1.64
C SER A 216 13.57 3.39 -1.95
N ARG A 217 12.44 3.07 -1.31
CA ARG A 217 11.65 1.89 -1.65
C ARG A 217 11.10 1.97 -3.09
N LYS A 218 10.60 3.13 -3.49
CA LYS A 218 10.15 3.35 -4.88
C LYS A 218 11.31 3.17 -5.85
N ALA A 219 12.48 3.72 -5.57
CA ALA A 219 13.70 3.53 -6.36
C ALA A 219 14.08 2.05 -6.49
N ALA A 220 14.05 1.30 -5.39
CA ALA A 220 14.33 -0.14 -5.39
C ALA A 220 13.28 -0.93 -6.21
N ILE A 221 11.99 -0.57 -6.13
CA ILE A 221 10.94 -1.18 -6.96
C ILE A 221 11.14 -0.86 -8.45
N GLU A 222 11.52 0.36 -8.79
CA GLU A 222 11.79 0.75 -10.17
C GLU A 222 13.00 -0.02 -10.76
N MET A 223 14.03 -0.28 -9.93
CA MET A 223 15.23 -1.03 -10.34
C MET A 223 15.00 -2.54 -10.41
N TRP A 224 14.33 -3.11 -9.41
CA TRP A 224 14.30 -4.56 -9.19
C TRP A 224 12.91 -5.18 -9.29
N HIS A 225 11.86 -4.38 -9.37
CA HIS A 225 10.44 -4.74 -9.50
C HIS A 225 9.88 -5.46 -8.28
N VAL A 226 10.20 -6.74 -8.08
CA VAL A 226 9.53 -7.60 -7.09
C VAL A 226 10.40 -7.80 -5.85
N ASP A 227 11.68 -8.13 -6.02
CA ASP A 227 12.57 -8.57 -4.96
C ASP A 227 13.95 -7.92 -5.06
N ILE A 228 14.65 -7.83 -3.92
CA ILE A 228 16.06 -7.45 -3.89
C ILE A 228 16.85 -8.63 -4.46
N PRO A 229 17.67 -8.41 -5.50
CA PRO A 229 18.46 -9.49 -6.11
C PRO A 229 19.47 -10.08 -5.11
N GLU A 230 19.93 -11.28 -5.41
CA GLU A 230 21.07 -11.87 -4.70
C GLU A 230 22.35 -11.08 -4.99
N GLY A 231 23.21 -10.94 -3.98
CA GLY A 231 24.47 -10.22 -4.10
C GLY A 231 24.95 -9.62 -2.81
N ASP A 232 26.06 -8.90 -2.89
CA ASP A 232 26.61 -8.15 -1.78
C ASP A 232 25.66 -7.04 -1.37
N ARG A 233 25.16 -7.09 -0.13
CA ARG A 233 24.12 -6.18 0.39
C ARG A 233 24.56 -4.72 0.40
N GLU A 234 25.83 -4.46 0.72
CA GLU A 234 26.34 -3.09 0.72
C GLU A 234 26.39 -2.50 -0.70
N THR A 235 26.81 -3.30 -1.68
CA THR A 235 26.80 -2.91 -3.09
C THR A 235 25.39 -2.63 -3.57
N LEU A 236 24.42 -3.49 -3.25
CA LEU A 236 23.02 -3.29 -3.60
C LEU A 236 22.43 -2.03 -2.96
N ALA A 237 22.76 -1.77 -1.69
CA ALA A 237 22.34 -0.54 -1.02
C ALA A 237 22.95 0.72 -1.68
N LYS A 238 24.23 0.67 -2.07
CA LYS A 238 24.89 1.74 -2.86
C LYS A 238 24.22 1.96 -4.21
N MET A 239 23.73 0.91 -4.87
CA MET A 239 22.98 1.04 -6.12
C MET A 239 21.66 1.80 -5.92
N VAL A 240 20.87 1.47 -4.89
CA VAL A 240 19.63 2.20 -4.56
C VAL A 240 19.93 3.65 -4.24
N PHE A 241 20.93 3.89 -3.37
CA PHE A 241 21.35 5.25 -3.00
C PHE A 241 21.76 6.09 -4.20
N ARG A 242 22.54 5.51 -5.13
CA ARG A 242 22.97 6.20 -6.38
C ARG A 242 21.81 6.44 -7.34
N TYR A 243 20.89 5.50 -7.45
CA TYR A 243 19.70 5.62 -8.31
C TYR A 243 18.78 6.75 -7.83
N GLU A 244 18.55 6.84 -6.51
CA GLU A 244 17.74 7.89 -5.89
C GLU A 244 18.44 9.27 -5.97
N ASN A 245 19.77 9.31 -5.98
CA ASN A 245 20.57 10.51 -5.99
C ASN A 245 21.44 10.61 -7.27
N PRO A 246 20.82 10.81 -8.46
CA PRO A 246 21.58 10.97 -9.69
C PRO A 246 22.42 12.25 -9.66
N PRO A 247 23.53 12.33 -10.44
CA PRO A 247 24.34 13.52 -10.51
C PRO A 247 23.52 14.77 -10.87
N GLY A 248 23.68 15.84 -10.09
CA GLY A 248 22.93 17.09 -10.26
C GLY A 248 21.63 17.17 -9.46
N SER A 249 21.31 16.18 -8.63
CA SER A 249 20.20 16.28 -7.67
C SER A 249 20.36 17.49 -6.76
N PRO A 250 19.32 18.35 -6.62
CA PRO A 250 19.39 19.53 -5.76
C PRO A 250 19.49 19.17 -4.27
N TYR A 251 18.92 18.02 -3.92
CA TYR A 251 18.99 17.43 -2.57
C TYR A 251 19.45 15.99 -2.67
N VAL A 252 20.32 15.59 -1.76
CA VAL A 252 20.80 14.21 -1.64
C VAL A 252 20.08 13.57 -0.46
N SER A 253 19.26 12.55 -0.73
CA SER A 253 18.67 11.71 0.31
C SER A 253 19.77 10.99 1.08
N GLY A 254 19.61 10.81 2.39
CA GLY A 254 20.57 10.07 3.19
C GLY A 254 20.60 8.58 2.87
N SER A 255 21.73 7.93 3.14
CA SER A 255 21.91 6.52 2.78
C SER A 255 21.23 5.54 3.73
N GLN A 256 20.81 5.99 4.92
CA GLN A 256 20.10 5.13 5.89
C GLN A 256 18.88 4.43 5.31
N ASP A 257 18.18 5.10 4.38
CA ASP A 257 16.98 4.59 3.75
C ASP A 257 17.30 3.43 2.81
N ALA A 258 18.27 3.63 1.92
CA ALA A 258 18.75 2.59 1.00
C ALA A 258 19.33 1.39 1.75
N ILE A 259 20.16 1.64 2.78
CA ILE A 259 20.76 0.58 3.61
C ILE A 259 19.67 -0.19 4.37
N GLY A 260 18.75 0.51 5.03
CA GLY A 260 17.70 -0.12 5.84
C GLY A 260 16.67 -0.91 5.02
N ILE A 261 16.49 -0.60 3.71
CA ILE A 261 15.71 -1.43 2.79
C ILE A 261 16.47 -2.71 2.44
N VAL A 262 17.78 -2.60 2.11
CA VAL A 262 18.55 -3.72 1.55
C VAL A 262 19.07 -4.66 2.63
N MET A 263 19.51 -4.14 3.76
CA MET A 263 20.09 -4.95 4.85
C MET A 263 19.00 -5.45 5.80
N PRO A 264 18.88 -6.77 6.01
CA PRO A 264 17.90 -7.35 6.93
C PRO A 264 18.28 -7.10 8.39
N GLY A 265 17.31 -7.27 9.29
CA GLY A 265 17.49 -7.19 10.74
C GLY A 265 17.58 -5.76 11.27
N LEU A 266 18.27 -5.62 12.39
CA LEU A 266 18.58 -4.35 13.02
C LEU A 266 20.00 -3.91 12.61
N ASN A 267 20.14 -2.69 12.11
CA ASN A 267 21.41 -2.15 11.62
C ASN A 267 21.76 -0.87 12.36
N ARG A 268 23.04 -0.76 12.77
CA ARG A 268 23.67 0.44 13.30
C ARG A 268 24.65 1.00 12.28
N LEU A 269 24.39 2.22 11.84
CA LEU A 269 25.09 2.91 10.76
C LEU A 269 25.84 4.11 11.34
N ASN A 270 27.16 4.07 11.44
CA ASN A 270 27.94 5.14 12.06
C ASN A 270 28.36 6.19 11.02
N TYR A 271 27.87 7.42 11.17
CA TYR A 271 28.14 8.54 10.27
C TYR A 271 29.08 9.56 10.90
N ASN A 272 29.96 10.17 10.09
CA ASN A 272 30.91 11.17 10.48
C ASN A 272 31.17 12.16 9.33
N GLY A 273 30.17 13.00 9.01
CA GLY A 273 30.27 14.03 7.98
C GLY A 273 30.14 13.53 6.53
N GLY A 274 29.95 12.22 6.30
CA GLY A 274 29.74 11.64 4.98
C GLY A 274 28.29 11.20 4.72
N TYR A 275 27.89 11.04 3.45
CA TYR A 275 26.60 10.44 3.09
C TYR A 275 26.56 8.93 3.27
N TRP A 276 27.72 8.25 3.33
CA TRP A 276 27.83 6.81 3.56
C TRP A 276 28.43 6.56 4.93
N PRO A 277 27.93 5.59 5.71
CA PRO A 277 28.46 5.33 7.04
C PRO A 277 29.88 4.77 6.98
N GLU A 278 30.74 5.12 7.95
CA GLU A 278 32.10 4.57 8.09
C GLU A 278 32.08 3.10 8.51
N ASN A 279 31.04 2.68 9.23
CA ASN A 279 30.85 1.31 9.68
C ASN A 279 29.37 0.95 9.72
N ILE A 280 29.06 -0.31 9.35
CA ILE A 280 27.73 -0.91 9.42
C ILE A 280 27.81 -2.15 10.30
N GLU A 281 27.07 -2.15 11.40
CA GLU A 281 26.94 -3.28 12.31
C GLU A 281 25.49 -3.81 12.24
N SER A 282 25.35 -5.11 11.96
CA SER A 282 24.03 -5.74 11.76
C SER A 282 23.77 -6.81 12.82
N VAL A 283 22.62 -6.77 13.47
CA VAL A 283 22.14 -7.77 14.42
C VAL A 283 21.05 -8.59 13.74
N LYS A 284 21.28 -9.92 13.69
CA LYS A 284 20.34 -10.92 13.16
C LYS A 284 19.90 -11.92 14.24
N ASP A 285 20.31 -11.68 15.49
CA ASP A 285 19.90 -12.52 16.62
C ASP A 285 18.38 -12.53 16.77
N ALA A 286 17.79 -13.72 16.69
CA ALA A 286 16.34 -13.89 16.71
C ALA A 286 15.72 -13.32 18.00
N ALA A 287 16.38 -13.47 19.15
CA ALA A 287 15.85 -13.00 20.43
C ALA A 287 15.80 -11.47 20.53
N VAL A 288 16.75 -10.77 19.87
CA VAL A 288 16.74 -9.30 19.77
C VAL A 288 15.66 -8.84 18.80
N LEU A 289 15.54 -9.47 17.63
CA LEU A 289 14.53 -9.11 16.63
C LEU A 289 13.12 -9.39 17.13
N ASP A 290 12.88 -10.53 17.80
CA ASP A 290 11.59 -10.87 18.42
C ASP A 290 11.23 -9.87 19.53
N PHE A 291 12.22 -9.41 20.30
CA PHE A 291 12.02 -8.37 21.32
C PHE A 291 11.54 -7.06 20.67
N ILE A 292 12.16 -6.63 19.56
CA ILE A 292 11.71 -5.42 18.85
C ILE A 292 10.29 -5.63 18.30
N GLU A 293 10.02 -6.73 17.59
CA GLU A 293 8.70 -7.00 17.00
C GLU A 293 7.58 -7.01 18.05
N LYS A 294 7.85 -7.60 19.21
CA LYS A 294 6.88 -7.69 20.31
C LYS A 294 6.51 -6.33 20.87
N ASN A 295 7.44 -5.39 20.91
CA ASN A 295 7.33 -4.16 21.68
C ASN A 295 7.28 -2.88 20.81
N LEU A 296 7.24 -3.01 19.49
CA LEU A 296 7.17 -1.87 18.56
C LEU A 296 5.81 -1.83 17.84
N TRP A 297 5.14 -0.69 17.96
CA TRP A 297 3.81 -0.48 17.42
C TRP A 297 3.77 0.75 16.53
N LEU A 298 3.02 0.71 15.43
CA LEU A 298 2.85 1.84 14.51
C LEU A 298 1.42 2.35 14.54
N ILE A 299 1.25 3.64 14.85
CA ILE A 299 -0.04 4.33 14.74
C ILE A 299 -0.04 5.14 13.44
N PRO A 300 -0.97 4.86 12.51
CA PRO A 300 -1.08 5.63 11.28
C PRO A 300 -1.46 7.09 11.57
N LEU A 301 -0.70 8.03 11.02
CA LEU A 301 -0.97 9.47 11.07
C LEU A 301 -1.62 9.95 9.77
N ALA A 302 -2.16 11.16 9.76
CA ALA A 302 -2.60 11.81 8.54
C ALA A 302 -1.42 11.99 7.55
N PRO A 303 -1.67 12.02 6.23
CA PRO A 303 -0.65 12.35 5.25
C PRO A 303 -0.07 13.74 5.50
N ARG A 304 1.17 13.95 5.04
CA ARG A 304 1.81 15.26 5.04
C ARG A 304 1.01 16.25 4.20
N ASP A 305 0.99 17.50 4.64
CA ASP A 305 0.49 18.61 3.80
C ASP A 305 1.38 18.75 2.55
N SER A 306 0.79 19.17 1.42
CA SER A 306 1.52 19.36 0.16
C SER A 306 2.57 20.49 0.23
N LYS A 307 2.46 21.40 1.21
CA LYS A 307 3.40 22.49 1.47
C LYS A 307 4.39 22.17 2.60
N TYR A 308 4.37 20.93 3.09
CA TYR A 308 5.25 20.53 4.18
C TYR A 308 6.71 20.60 3.78
N ASP A 309 7.48 21.41 4.51
CA ASP A 309 8.93 21.53 4.38
C ASP A 309 9.58 21.42 5.77
N VAL A 310 10.25 20.31 6.02
CA VAL A 310 10.94 20.08 7.29
C VAL A 310 12.17 20.97 7.46
N LEU A 311 12.75 21.43 6.35
CA LEU A 311 13.97 22.25 6.34
C LEU A 311 13.70 23.77 6.39
N ALA A 312 12.44 24.21 6.35
CA ALA A 312 12.08 25.63 6.37
C ALA A 312 12.51 26.32 7.67
N ASP A 313 12.63 25.58 8.79
CA ASP A 313 13.18 26.06 10.06
C ASP A 313 14.08 24.99 10.65
N THR A 314 15.37 25.33 10.90
CA THR A 314 16.36 24.37 11.42
C THR A 314 17.29 24.99 12.45
N HIS A 315 17.54 24.23 13.53
CA HIS A 315 18.44 24.61 14.63
C HIS A 315 19.59 23.60 14.77
N ILE A 316 20.29 23.33 13.67
CA ILE A 316 21.36 22.34 13.62
C ILE A 316 22.62 22.92 14.24
N ASN A 317 23.09 22.29 15.31
CA ASN A 317 24.33 22.67 16.03
C ASN A 317 24.97 21.43 16.68
N GLU A 318 26.18 21.60 17.25
CA GLU A 318 26.90 20.50 17.87
C GLU A 318 26.15 19.89 19.06
N GLU A 319 25.51 20.70 19.91
CA GLU A 319 24.79 20.25 21.11
C GLU A 319 23.64 19.31 20.72
N ASN A 320 22.80 19.73 19.78
CA ASN A 320 21.64 18.96 19.31
C ASN A 320 22.06 17.69 18.54
N ALA A 321 23.09 17.78 17.68
CA ALA A 321 23.63 16.62 16.97
C ALA A 321 24.24 15.61 17.96
N ARG A 322 24.95 16.06 18.97
CA ARG A 322 25.50 15.22 20.03
C ARG A 322 24.42 14.57 20.88
N ALA A 323 23.40 15.30 21.26
CA ALA A 323 22.24 14.75 22.00
C ALA A 323 21.59 13.61 21.22
N LEU A 324 21.37 13.80 19.91
CA LEU A 324 20.82 12.76 19.02
C LEU A 324 21.72 11.53 18.94
N ALA A 325 23.04 11.71 18.78
CA ALA A 325 24.00 10.61 18.72
C ALA A 325 24.04 9.80 20.02
N LEU A 326 24.06 10.47 21.18
CA LEU A 326 24.03 9.82 22.49
C LEU A 326 22.73 9.05 22.72
N ALA A 327 21.59 9.64 22.39
CA ALA A 327 20.30 8.96 22.51
C ALA A 327 20.23 7.71 21.61
N ALA A 328 20.79 7.76 20.41
CA ALA A 328 20.88 6.59 19.52
C ALA A 328 21.80 5.50 20.08
N ASP A 329 22.92 5.85 20.71
CA ASP A 329 23.78 4.88 21.39
C ASP A 329 23.09 4.21 22.58
N GLU A 330 22.36 4.96 23.38
CA GLU A 330 21.56 4.39 24.49
C GLU A 330 20.43 3.49 23.96
N CYS A 331 19.76 3.87 22.86
CA CYS A 331 18.78 3.04 22.20
C CYS A 331 19.38 1.70 21.73
N TRP A 332 20.55 1.71 21.13
CA TRP A 332 21.26 0.49 20.72
C TRP A 332 21.58 -0.43 21.90
N LYS A 333 22.10 0.12 23.00
CA LYS A 333 22.41 -0.64 24.21
C LYS A 333 21.15 -1.26 24.82
N ALA A 334 20.09 -0.47 24.94
CA ALA A 334 18.82 -0.91 25.53
C ALA A 334 18.17 -2.04 24.72
N ILE A 335 18.14 -1.93 23.39
CA ILE A 335 17.59 -2.97 22.51
C ILE A 335 18.39 -4.27 22.65
N ASN A 336 19.72 -4.22 22.62
CA ASN A 336 20.57 -5.42 22.77
C ASN A 336 20.47 -6.05 24.16
N ALA A 337 20.27 -5.23 25.19
CA ALA A 337 19.99 -5.70 26.56
C ALA A 337 18.54 -6.19 26.75
N LYS A 338 17.66 -5.95 25.79
CA LYS A 338 16.21 -6.21 25.87
C LYS A 338 15.54 -5.50 27.05
N ASP A 339 16.02 -4.28 27.34
CA ASP A 339 15.45 -3.38 28.35
C ASP A 339 14.46 -2.42 27.69
N ILE A 340 13.17 -2.70 27.85
CA ILE A 340 12.11 -1.91 27.19
C ILE A 340 11.98 -0.49 27.77
N ASP A 341 12.18 -0.32 29.09
CA ASP A 341 12.07 0.99 29.71
C ASP A 341 13.21 1.93 29.30
N ALA A 342 14.43 1.40 29.25
CA ALA A 342 15.58 2.12 28.72
C ALA A 342 15.42 2.41 27.22
N TRP A 343 14.92 1.44 26.43
CA TRP A 343 14.66 1.66 25.01
C TRP A 343 13.61 2.74 24.77
N GLY A 344 12.48 2.69 25.46
CA GLY A 344 11.42 3.71 25.34
C GLY A 344 11.95 5.11 25.63
N LYS A 345 12.68 5.29 26.74
CA LYS A 345 13.31 6.56 27.12
C LYS A 345 14.29 7.05 26.05
N ALA A 346 15.17 6.19 25.56
CA ALA A 346 16.16 6.54 24.54
C ALA A 346 15.51 6.88 23.19
N CYS A 347 14.43 6.17 22.81
CA CYS A 347 13.64 6.45 21.61
C CYS A 347 13.02 7.86 21.66
N THR A 348 12.41 8.22 22.80
CA THR A 348 11.83 9.56 23.02
C THR A 348 12.90 10.64 23.04
N ALA A 349 14.02 10.41 23.73
CA ALA A 349 15.14 11.36 23.75
C ALA A 349 15.75 11.60 22.36
N ALA A 350 15.87 10.55 21.54
CA ALA A 350 16.29 10.70 20.14
C ALA A 350 15.30 11.54 19.32
N PHE A 351 14.00 11.38 19.54
CA PHE A 351 12.99 12.18 18.89
C PHE A 351 13.00 13.64 19.35
N GLU A 352 13.17 13.91 20.63
CA GLU A 352 13.30 15.26 21.18
C GLU A 352 14.53 15.98 20.60
N ALA A 353 15.68 15.30 20.49
CA ALA A 353 16.85 15.85 19.83
C ALA A 353 16.63 16.12 18.33
N GLN A 354 15.87 15.26 17.63
CA GLN A 354 15.47 15.50 16.23
C GLN A 354 14.59 16.74 16.11
N THR A 355 13.58 16.88 16.95
CA THR A 355 12.63 18.01 16.90
C THR A 355 13.26 19.32 17.38
N ALA A 356 14.26 19.27 18.26
CA ALA A 356 15.08 20.43 18.59
C ALA A 356 15.86 20.98 17.37
N MET A 357 16.32 20.10 16.48
CA MET A 357 16.98 20.51 15.24
C MET A 357 15.99 20.87 14.12
N PHE A 358 14.84 20.19 14.07
CA PHE A 358 13.83 20.29 13.01
C PHE A 358 12.43 20.47 13.59
N PRO A 359 12.09 21.67 14.10
CA PRO A 359 10.79 21.90 14.79
C PRO A 359 9.57 21.57 13.92
N ASN A 360 9.68 21.76 12.61
CA ASN A 360 8.61 21.47 11.66
C ASN A 360 8.23 19.98 11.57
N MET A 361 9.01 19.08 12.18
CA MET A 361 8.62 17.66 12.28
C MET A 361 7.30 17.48 13.04
N ILE A 362 6.96 18.42 13.93
CA ILE A 362 5.72 18.38 14.71
C ILE A 362 4.68 19.29 14.06
N SER A 363 3.76 18.71 13.30
CA SER A 363 2.56 19.37 12.81
C SER A 363 1.39 19.22 13.83
N PRO A 364 0.32 20.02 13.75
CA PRO A 364 -0.76 19.97 14.73
C PRO A 364 -1.42 18.59 14.93
N HIS A 365 -1.54 17.81 13.85
CA HIS A 365 -2.08 16.45 13.94
C HIS A 365 -1.09 15.45 14.55
N VAL A 366 0.22 15.68 14.37
CA VAL A 366 1.29 14.91 14.99
C VAL A 366 1.31 15.19 16.50
N GLU A 367 1.27 16.46 16.89
CA GLU A 367 1.20 16.88 18.29
C GLU A 367 -0.02 16.29 19.01
N LYS A 368 -1.19 16.31 18.35
CA LYS A 368 -2.39 15.67 18.86
C LYS A 368 -2.18 14.19 19.13
N ALA A 369 -1.60 13.46 18.17
CA ALA A 369 -1.33 12.03 18.32
C ALA A 369 -0.33 11.76 19.45
N ILE A 370 0.76 12.54 19.55
CA ILE A 370 1.71 12.41 20.65
C ILE A 370 1.01 12.62 22.01
N ASN A 371 0.19 13.65 22.14
CA ASN A 371 -0.53 13.96 23.39
C ASN A 371 -1.55 12.87 23.78
N GLU A 372 -2.05 12.08 22.81
CA GLU A 372 -2.95 10.95 23.08
C GLU A 372 -2.21 9.76 23.73
N TYR A 373 -0.92 9.54 23.38
CA TYR A 373 -0.21 8.32 23.78
C TYR A 373 0.94 8.53 24.77
N LYS A 374 1.57 9.73 24.85
CA LYS A 374 2.83 9.97 25.57
C LYS A 374 2.84 9.53 27.03
N ASP A 375 1.67 9.65 27.73
CA ASP A 375 1.58 9.36 29.16
C ASP A 375 1.25 7.88 29.46
N CYS A 376 0.98 7.05 28.43
CA CYS A 376 0.59 5.65 28.58
C CYS A 376 1.52 4.65 27.90
N VAL A 377 2.66 5.11 27.35
CA VAL A 377 3.63 4.27 26.65
C VAL A 377 5.04 4.45 27.23
N LYS A 378 5.93 3.49 26.96
CA LYS A 378 7.32 3.54 27.40
C LYS A 378 8.15 4.56 26.62
N GLY A 379 7.83 4.77 25.35
CA GLY A 379 8.46 5.75 24.50
C GLY A 379 7.81 5.88 23.13
N TYR A 380 8.14 6.97 22.44
CA TYR A 380 7.57 7.26 21.14
C TYR A 380 8.49 8.09 20.26
N LYS A 381 8.26 8.05 18.94
CA LYS A 381 8.86 8.94 17.94
C LYS A 381 8.02 8.95 16.66
N ILE A 382 8.35 9.84 15.72
CA ILE A 382 7.75 9.83 14.38
C ILE A 382 8.69 9.16 13.38
N THR A 383 8.12 8.51 12.36
CA THR A 383 8.92 7.96 11.26
C THR A 383 9.47 9.04 10.34
N GLY A 384 10.73 8.88 9.91
CA GLY A 384 11.39 9.69 8.87
C GLY A 384 11.43 11.17 9.19
N ALA A 385 11.17 12.02 8.19
CA ALA A 385 11.26 13.48 8.30
C ALA A 385 10.06 14.14 9.04
N GLY A 386 9.16 13.37 9.63
CA GLY A 386 8.03 13.93 10.39
C GLY A 386 6.89 14.48 9.53
N GLY A 387 6.03 15.32 10.13
CA GLY A 387 4.89 15.94 9.47
C GLY A 387 3.75 14.99 9.10
N GLY A 388 3.88 13.68 9.37
CA GLY A 388 2.91 12.62 9.03
C GLY A 388 3.58 11.25 9.03
N GLY A 389 2.98 10.26 8.36
CA GLY A 389 3.48 8.90 8.31
C GLY A 389 2.97 8.05 9.46
N TYR A 390 3.84 7.67 10.39
CA TYR A 390 3.49 6.86 11.56
C TYR A 390 4.09 7.43 12.84
N LEU A 391 3.31 7.36 13.93
CA LEU A 391 3.87 7.44 15.28
C LEU A 391 4.34 6.03 15.65
N VAL A 392 5.63 5.91 15.91
CA VAL A 392 6.27 4.70 16.44
C VAL A 392 6.12 4.72 17.95
N ILE A 393 5.64 3.65 18.52
CA ILE A 393 5.45 3.49 19.96
C ILE A 393 6.26 2.28 20.43
N VAL A 394 7.00 2.48 21.51
CA VAL A 394 7.65 1.40 22.28
C VAL A 394 6.77 1.10 23.48
N ASN A 395 6.22 -0.11 23.56
CA ASN A 395 5.34 -0.54 24.65
C ASN A 395 5.28 -2.06 24.77
N ASP A 396 5.18 -2.58 25.99
CA ASP A 396 5.07 -4.02 26.29
C ASP A 396 3.65 -4.59 26.09
N GLU A 397 2.65 -3.71 26.07
CA GLU A 397 1.25 -4.08 25.85
C GLU A 397 0.78 -3.59 24.46
N PRO A 398 -0.14 -4.35 23.82
CA PRO A 398 -0.71 -3.93 22.55
C PRO A 398 -1.41 -2.58 22.60
N ILE A 399 -1.19 -1.74 21.60
CA ILE A 399 -1.82 -0.44 21.47
C ILE A 399 -3.03 -0.55 20.52
N LYS A 400 -4.18 -0.04 20.94
CA LYS A 400 -5.39 -0.04 20.11
C LYS A 400 -5.18 0.74 18.80
N ASN A 401 -5.66 0.21 17.70
CA ASN A 401 -5.54 0.78 16.34
C ASN A 401 -4.10 0.89 15.83
N SER A 402 -3.16 0.15 16.43
CA SER A 402 -1.79 0.07 15.95
C SER A 402 -1.60 -1.09 14.96
N ILE A 403 -0.51 -1.00 14.22
CA ILE A 403 0.00 -2.05 13.33
C ILE A 403 1.24 -2.64 13.98
N GLN A 404 1.30 -3.96 14.10
CA GLN A 404 2.50 -4.66 14.52
C GLN A 404 3.37 -4.95 13.30
N ILE A 405 4.65 -4.73 13.42
CA ILE A 405 5.62 -4.97 12.34
C ILE A 405 6.14 -6.41 12.34
N ARG A 406 6.71 -6.81 11.20
CA ARG A 406 7.58 -7.99 11.08
C ARG A 406 8.92 -7.53 10.54
N ILE A 407 10.01 -7.91 11.23
CA ILE A 407 11.36 -7.59 10.80
C ILE A 407 11.80 -8.62 9.77
N ARG A 408 12.31 -8.14 8.64
CA ARG A 408 12.91 -9.00 7.62
C ARG A 408 14.22 -9.62 8.16
N ARG A 409 14.35 -10.95 8.09
CA ARG A 409 15.47 -11.71 8.68
C ARG A 409 16.50 -12.18 7.66
N ASN A 410 16.18 -12.13 6.34
CA ASN A 410 16.99 -12.66 5.24
C ASN A 410 17.32 -11.60 4.18
#